data_119f56f48b569ae68d2747331a45ca9e
#
_entry.id   119f56f48b569ae68d2747331a45ca9e
#
_cell.length_a   1.000
_cell.length_b   1.000
_cell.length_c   1.000
_cell.angle_alpha   90.00
_cell.angle_beta   90.00
_cell.angle_gamma   90.00
#
_symmetry.space_group_name_H-M   'P 1'
#
loop_
_entity.id
_entity.type
_entity.pdbx_description
1 polymer ?
#
loop_
_entity_poly.entity_id
_entity_poly.type
_entity_poly.pdbx_seq_one_letter_code
_entity_poly.pdbx_strand_id
1 'polypeptide(L)'
;LSLKHSSNLVRTQKRKSVRAKCKINAQLFIIKGEVIDYNAVETHDGYKCLLEDISESGALIRIGGKGAANVQIKLQYTIQNLLVIMFGVVRTVEYNQETNQSLLHFECIHIEQNMKNEVLKYVYDMLPQEEKEVYDALSLTDADKQADESTTEDGEKIEKNLTETDVTIPSAVVSNSEEAAKLAA
;
A
#
# COMPACT_ATOMS: atom_id res chain seq x y z
N LEU A 1 54.86 -5.55 0.93
CA LEU A 1 53.55 -5.83 1.50
C LEU A 1 52.52 -5.73 0.37
N SER A 2 52.02 -6.87 -0.09
CA SER A 2 50.98 -6.94 -1.11
C SER A 2 49.61 -7.08 -0.42
N LEU A 3 48.79 -6.04 -0.46
CA LEU A 3 47.40 -6.06 0.01
C LEU A 3 46.53 -6.78 -1.02
N LYS A 4 46.08 -8.00 -0.70
CA LYS A 4 45.06 -8.68 -1.48
C LYS A 4 43.69 -8.00 -1.22
N HIS A 5 43.17 -7.30 -2.21
CA HIS A 5 41.79 -6.84 -2.20
C HIS A 5 40.84 -8.04 -2.24
N SER A 6 40.08 -8.25 -1.19
CA SER A 6 38.98 -9.23 -1.22
C SER A 6 37.76 -8.55 -1.87
N SER A 7 37.39 -9.00 -3.07
CA SER A 7 36.28 -8.46 -3.88
C SER A 7 34.91 -9.05 -3.53
N ASN A 8 34.70 -9.48 -2.29
CA ASN A 8 33.35 -9.88 -1.83
C ASN A 8 32.56 -8.67 -1.33
N LEU A 9 32.15 -7.82 -2.24
CA LEU A 9 31.13 -6.82 -1.98
C LEU A 9 29.76 -7.53 -2.01
N VAL A 10 29.30 -7.98 -0.84
CA VAL A 10 27.92 -8.41 -0.67
C VAL A 10 27.04 -7.16 -0.71
N ARG A 11 26.36 -6.94 -1.84
CA ARG A 11 25.36 -5.86 -1.99
C ARG A 11 24.17 -6.21 -1.13
N THR A 12 24.13 -5.72 0.10
CA THR A 12 22.96 -5.92 0.98
C THR A 12 21.82 -5.03 0.49
N GLN A 13 20.77 -5.63 -0.04
CA GLN A 13 19.54 -4.93 -0.39
C GLN A 13 18.88 -4.39 0.90
N LYS A 14 19.07 -3.11 1.21
CA LYS A 14 18.49 -2.48 2.40
C LYS A 14 17.01 -2.12 2.25
N ARG A 15 16.50 -2.06 1.01
CA ARG A 15 15.13 -1.64 0.70
C ARG A 15 14.26 -2.87 0.43
N LYS A 16 13.09 -2.90 1.07
CA LYS A 16 12.09 -3.98 0.91
C LYS A 16 11.31 -3.86 -0.41
N SER A 17 11.29 -2.68 -1.04
CA SER A 17 10.53 -2.41 -2.25
C SER A 17 11.38 -1.70 -3.30
N VAL A 18 11.10 -2.02 -4.55
CA VAL A 18 11.68 -1.35 -5.71
C VAL A 18 11.02 0.00 -5.91
N ARG A 19 11.78 0.99 -6.33
CA ARG A 19 11.31 2.36 -6.55
C ARG A 19 11.61 2.80 -7.97
N ALA A 20 10.66 3.50 -8.58
CA ALA A 20 10.86 4.16 -9.85
C ALA A 20 10.94 5.67 -9.66
N LYS A 21 11.89 6.31 -10.32
CA LYS A 21 11.93 7.77 -10.43
C LYS A 21 10.79 8.24 -11.32
N CYS A 22 10.08 9.27 -10.87
CA CYS A 22 8.94 9.80 -11.60
C CYS A 22 8.87 11.32 -11.48
N LYS A 23 7.90 11.92 -12.18
CA LYS A 23 7.49 13.33 -12.00
C LYS A 23 5.97 13.36 -12.11
N ILE A 24 5.30 12.96 -11.03
CA ILE A 24 3.83 12.88 -10.97
C ILE A 24 3.31 13.99 -10.09
N ASN A 25 2.39 14.80 -10.61
CA ASN A 25 1.68 15.80 -9.82
C ASN A 25 0.71 15.09 -8.88
N ALA A 26 0.71 15.50 -7.61
CA ALA A 26 -0.09 14.92 -6.57
C ALA A 26 -0.70 15.99 -5.66
N GLN A 27 -1.68 15.58 -4.87
CA GLN A 27 -2.27 16.36 -3.79
C GLN A 27 -2.00 15.65 -2.46
N LEU A 28 -1.53 16.42 -1.49
CA LEU A 28 -1.24 15.97 -0.15
C LEU A 28 -2.25 16.57 0.82
N PHE A 29 -2.85 15.74 1.66
CA PHE A 29 -3.80 16.13 2.69
C PHE A 29 -3.26 15.75 4.05
N ILE A 30 -3.19 16.72 4.97
CA ILE A 30 -2.78 16.46 6.35
C ILE A 30 -3.97 15.91 7.11
N ILE A 31 -3.81 14.74 7.68
CA ILE A 31 -4.86 14.07 8.45
C ILE A 31 -4.69 14.41 9.93
N LYS A 32 -5.75 15.02 10.50
CA LYS A 32 -5.83 15.36 11.92
C LYS A 32 -6.95 14.54 12.55
N GLY A 33 -6.61 13.76 13.58
CA GLY A 33 -7.58 12.91 14.28
C GLY A 33 -7.66 11.49 13.73
N GLU A 34 -8.75 10.80 14.03
CA GLU A 34 -8.98 9.43 13.58
C GLU A 34 -9.40 9.41 12.11
N VAL A 35 -8.79 8.50 11.35
CA VAL A 35 -9.17 8.26 9.96
C VAL A 35 -10.28 7.23 9.93
N ILE A 36 -11.45 7.63 9.45
CA ILE A 36 -12.62 6.75 9.33
C ILE A 36 -12.54 5.90 8.06
N ASP A 37 -12.05 6.50 6.95
CA ASP A 37 -11.92 5.83 5.67
C ASP A 37 -10.60 6.22 4.97
N TYR A 38 -9.70 5.23 4.86
CA TYR A 38 -8.39 5.42 4.22
C TYR A 38 -8.52 5.59 2.70
N ASN A 39 -9.56 5.02 2.09
CA ASN A 39 -9.76 5.00 0.65
C ASN A 39 -10.65 6.14 0.14
N ALA A 40 -11.27 6.90 1.04
CA ALA A 40 -12.11 8.02 0.66
C ALA A 40 -11.31 9.08 -0.13
N VAL A 41 -11.86 9.50 -1.25
CA VAL A 41 -11.32 10.59 -2.06
C VAL A 41 -11.56 11.91 -1.34
N GLU A 42 -10.49 12.66 -1.11
CA GLU A 42 -10.60 14.03 -0.61
C GLU A 42 -11.04 14.95 -1.75
N THR A 43 -12.09 15.71 -1.53
CA THR A 43 -12.70 16.60 -2.53
C THR A 43 -12.35 18.07 -2.32
N HIS A 44 -11.73 18.41 -1.19
CA HIS A 44 -11.25 19.75 -0.91
C HIS A 44 -9.84 19.97 -1.47
N ASP A 45 -9.39 21.22 -1.50
CA ASP A 45 -8.05 21.55 -1.99
C ASP A 45 -6.97 21.03 -1.05
N GLY A 46 -6.12 20.12 -1.58
CA GLY A 46 -4.92 19.65 -0.92
C GLY A 46 -3.68 20.47 -1.26
N TYR A 47 -2.60 20.24 -0.55
CA TYR A 47 -1.30 20.83 -0.89
C TYR A 47 -0.79 20.22 -2.19
N LYS A 48 -0.57 21.05 -3.21
CA LYS A 48 0.03 20.62 -4.48
C LYS A 48 1.47 20.19 -4.25
N CYS A 49 1.83 19.03 -4.73
CA CYS A 49 3.15 18.45 -4.59
C CYS A 49 3.56 17.66 -5.84
N LEU A 50 4.85 17.32 -5.91
CA LEU A 50 5.43 16.53 -6.99
C LEU A 50 6.06 15.27 -6.38
N LEU A 51 5.70 14.10 -6.91
CA LEU A 51 6.38 12.85 -6.59
C LEU A 51 7.66 12.73 -7.43
N GLU A 52 8.78 12.49 -6.78
CA GLU A 52 10.09 12.30 -7.41
C GLU A 52 10.49 10.83 -7.54
N ASP A 53 10.07 10.00 -6.60
CA ASP A 53 10.09 8.55 -6.71
C ASP A 53 8.84 7.95 -6.08
N ILE A 54 8.53 6.73 -6.45
CA ILE A 54 7.37 6.00 -5.98
C ILE A 54 7.66 4.50 -5.88
N SER A 55 7.05 3.86 -4.87
CA SER A 55 6.93 2.42 -4.70
C SER A 55 5.59 2.09 -4.04
N GLU A 56 5.23 0.82 -3.95
CA GLU A 56 4.04 0.37 -3.23
C GLU A 56 4.11 0.65 -1.71
N SER A 57 5.33 0.85 -1.17
CA SER A 57 5.56 1.11 0.26
C SER A 57 5.80 2.58 0.60
N GLY A 58 5.82 3.49 -0.39
CA GLY A 58 5.99 4.91 -0.13
C GLY A 58 6.46 5.71 -1.33
N ALA A 59 6.78 6.99 -1.07
CA ALA A 59 7.18 7.94 -2.10
C ALA A 59 8.15 9.01 -1.56
N LEU A 60 8.91 9.63 -2.45
CA LEU A 60 9.63 10.87 -2.20
C LEU A 60 8.82 12.03 -2.78
N ILE A 61 8.43 12.95 -1.91
CA ILE A 61 7.49 14.02 -2.23
C ILE A 61 8.19 15.37 -2.12
N ARG A 62 8.13 16.20 -3.16
CA ARG A 62 8.58 17.58 -3.12
C ARG A 62 7.40 18.52 -2.90
N ILE A 63 7.49 19.39 -1.90
CA ILE A 63 6.51 20.44 -1.62
C ILE A 63 7.17 21.79 -1.51
N GLY A 64 6.41 22.87 -1.71
CA GLY A 64 6.83 24.23 -1.37
C GLY A 64 6.74 24.46 0.15
N GLY A 65 7.71 25.26 0.67
CA GLY A 65 7.76 25.59 2.08
C GLY A 65 8.39 24.52 2.96
N LYS A 66 8.30 24.72 4.28
CA LYS A 66 8.89 23.84 5.29
C LYS A 66 7.91 22.74 5.69
N GLY A 67 8.26 21.50 5.39
CA GLY A 67 7.52 20.33 5.81
C GLY A 67 7.75 19.97 7.28
N ALA A 68 6.94 19.04 7.80
CA ALA A 68 7.07 18.48 9.15
C ALA A 68 7.12 16.94 9.09
N ALA A 69 7.99 16.36 9.92
CA ALA A 69 8.07 14.90 10.09
C ALA A 69 7.00 14.40 11.09
N ASN A 70 6.76 13.09 11.06
CA ASN A 70 5.79 12.38 11.90
C ASN A 70 4.34 12.88 11.74
N VAL A 71 4.01 13.41 10.57
CA VAL A 71 2.66 13.84 10.21
C VAL A 71 2.00 12.75 9.39
N GLN A 72 0.77 12.41 9.74
CA GLN A 72 -0.08 11.53 8.94
C GLN A 72 -0.64 12.29 7.76
N ILE A 73 -0.50 11.71 6.59
CA ILE A 73 -0.98 12.31 5.34
C ILE A 73 -1.72 11.28 4.48
N LYS A 74 -2.65 11.79 3.71
CA LYS A 74 -3.24 11.09 2.56
C LYS A 74 -2.68 11.73 1.29
N LEU A 75 -2.19 10.90 0.38
CA LEU A 75 -1.60 11.31 -0.88
C LEU A 75 -2.50 10.83 -2.01
N GLN A 76 -2.95 11.75 -2.87
CA GLN A 76 -3.79 11.45 -4.04
C GLN A 76 -3.06 11.86 -5.32
N TYR A 77 -2.99 10.96 -6.29
CA TYR A 77 -2.37 11.19 -7.59
C TYR A 77 -2.94 10.23 -8.63
N THR A 78 -2.66 10.49 -9.91
CA THR A 78 -3.15 9.66 -11.00
C THR A 78 -2.01 8.99 -11.74
N ILE A 79 -2.11 7.68 -11.93
CA ILE A 79 -1.23 6.86 -12.79
C ILE A 79 -2.10 6.26 -13.90
N GLN A 80 -1.74 6.48 -15.18
CA GLN A 80 -2.42 5.86 -16.33
C GLN A 80 -3.96 5.95 -16.26
N ASN A 81 -4.50 7.10 -15.82
CA ASN A 81 -5.93 7.38 -15.62
C ASN A 81 -6.59 6.72 -14.40
N LEU A 82 -5.86 5.99 -13.57
CA LEU A 82 -6.36 5.50 -12.29
C LEU A 82 -5.96 6.46 -11.17
N LEU A 83 -6.93 6.86 -10.36
CA LEU A 83 -6.69 7.59 -9.11
C LEU A 83 -6.11 6.63 -8.07
N VAL A 84 -4.95 6.97 -7.55
CA VAL A 84 -4.28 6.23 -6.47
C VAL A 84 -4.35 7.05 -5.19
N ILE A 85 -4.74 6.40 -4.11
CA ILE A 85 -4.79 6.97 -2.76
C ILE A 85 -3.87 6.16 -1.86
N MET A 86 -2.90 6.84 -1.26
CA MET A 86 -2.02 6.27 -0.23
C MET A 86 -2.23 7.01 1.08
N PHE A 87 -2.40 6.27 2.16
CA PHE A 87 -2.38 6.82 3.51
C PHE A 87 -1.10 6.37 4.22
N GLY A 88 -0.47 7.29 4.96
CA GLY A 88 0.76 6.96 5.67
C GLY A 88 1.35 8.11 6.45
N VAL A 89 2.64 8.03 6.74
CA VAL A 89 3.37 8.97 7.60
C VAL A 89 4.59 9.53 6.89
N VAL A 90 4.82 10.81 7.04
CA VAL A 90 6.09 11.47 6.68
C VAL A 90 7.12 11.11 7.73
N ARG A 91 8.12 10.31 7.38
CA ARG A 91 9.17 9.85 8.31
C ARG A 91 10.27 10.88 8.53
N THR A 92 10.77 11.42 7.44
CA THR A 92 11.84 12.43 7.47
C THR A 92 11.55 13.56 6.49
N VAL A 93 12.14 14.72 6.74
CA VAL A 93 12.00 15.92 5.92
C VAL A 93 13.38 16.51 5.70
N GLU A 94 13.70 16.77 4.44
CA GLU A 94 14.90 17.50 4.04
C GLU A 94 14.46 18.86 3.51
N TYR A 95 14.76 19.95 4.24
CA TYR A 95 14.39 21.30 3.86
C TYR A 95 15.57 22.03 3.24
N ASN A 96 15.36 22.54 2.03
CA ASN A 96 16.30 23.42 1.35
C ASN A 96 15.84 24.87 1.48
N GLN A 97 16.64 25.68 2.18
CA GLN A 97 16.36 27.11 2.42
C GLN A 97 16.45 27.94 1.14
N GLU A 98 17.39 27.63 0.24
CA GLU A 98 17.62 28.41 -0.97
C GLU A 98 16.43 28.35 -1.93
N THR A 99 15.83 27.16 -2.07
CA THR A 99 14.68 26.94 -2.95
C THR A 99 13.35 27.09 -2.23
N ASN A 100 13.36 27.20 -0.90
CA ASN A 100 12.18 27.17 -0.03
C ASN A 100 11.29 25.94 -0.33
N GLN A 101 11.91 24.76 -0.42
CA GLN A 101 11.26 23.50 -0.72
C GLN A 101 11.65 22.42 0.29
N SER A 102 10.75 21.48 0.51
CA SER A 102 11.03 20.30 1.31
C SER A 102 10.87 19.04 0.48
N LEU A 103 11.77 18.07 0.71
CA LEU A 103 11.62 16.68 0.31
C LEU A 103 11.11 15.88 1.50
N LEU A 104 9.96 15.25 1.33
CA LEU A 104 9.31 14.44 2.34
C LEU A 104 9.51 12.97 2.01
N HIS A 105 10.10 12.20 2.92
CA HIS A 105 10.15 10.75 2.83
C HIS A 105 8.88 10.18 3.43
N PHE A 106 7.97 9.75 2.56
CA PHE A 106 6.67 9.22 2.92
C PHE A 106 6.70 7.69 2.96
N GLU A 107 6.22 7.12 4.06
CA GLU A 107 5.99 5.69 4.21
C GLU A 107 4.48 5.42 4.15
N CYS A 108 4.09 4.56 3.21
CA CYS A 108 2.72 4.12 3.03
C CYS A 108 2.36 3.08 4.09
N ILE A 109 1.29 3.33 4.85
CA ILE A 109 0.74 2.39 5.83
C ILE A 109 -0.44 1.63 5.22
N HIS A 110 -1.24 2.31 4.39
CA HIS A 110 -2.41 1.73 3.76
C HIS A 110 -2.55 2.19 2.30
N ILE A 111 -2.77 1.23 1.45
CA ILE A 111 -3.14 1.39 0.03
C ILE A 111 -4.06 0.24 -0.34
N GLU A 112 -5.12 0.50 -1.10
CA GLU A 112 -6.02 -0.55 -1.59
C GLU A 112 -5.31 -1.45 -2.60
N GLN A 113 -5.63 -2.76 -2.60
CA GLN A 113 -4.88 -3.76 -3.36
C GLN A 113 -4.86 -3.52 -4.88
N ASN A 114 -5.97 -3.04 -5.46
CA ASN A 114 -6.05 -2.67 -6.87
C ASN A 114 -5.09 -1.51 -7.19
N MET A 115 -5.06 -0.47 -6.36
CA MET A 115 -4.18 0.68 -6.50
C MET A 115 -2.71 0.28 -6.31
N LYS A 116 -2.44 -0.61 -5.35
CA LYS A 116 -1.10 -1.18 -5.12
C LYS A 116 -0.59 -1.91 -6.36
N ASN A 117 -1.43 -2.73 -6.99
CA ASN A 117 -1.08 -3.47 -8.19
C ASN A 117 -0.73 -2.53 -9.36
N GLU A 118 -1.48 -1.44 -9.53
CA GLU A 118 -1.17 -0.43 -10.56
C GLU A 118 0.13 0.32 -10.27
N VAL A 119 0.43 0.63 -9.01
CA VAL A 119 1.72 1.21 -8.62
C VAL A 119 2.85 0.24 -8.91
N LEU A 120 2.72 -1.04 -8.56
CA LEU A 120 3.73 -2.07 -8.85
C LEU A 120 3.97 -2.21 -10.35
N LYS A 121 2.90 -2.25 -11.15
CA LYS A 121 2.99 -2.31 -12.61
C LYS A 121 3.71 -1.08 -13.17
N TYR A 122 3.33 0.11 -12.73
CA TYR A 122 3.99 1.35 -13.14
C TYR A 122 5.48 1.35 -12.79
N VAL A 123 5.83 0.95 -11.56
CA VAL A 123 7.23 0.86 -11.11
C VAL A 123 7.99 -0.12 -11.97
N TYR A 124 7.45 -1.31 -12.23
CA TYR A 124 8.06 -2.32 -13.08
C TYR A 124 8.29 -1.80 -14.51
N ASP A 125 7.28 -1.14 -15.10
CA ASP A 125 7.38 -0.59 -16.47
C ASP A 125 8.50 0.45 -16.59
N MET A 126 8.74 1.22 -15.53
CA MET A 126 9.78 2.27 -15.48
C MET A 126 11.18 1.76 -15.17
N LEU A 127 11.35 0.51 -14.76
CA LEU A 127 12.66 -0.05 -14.47
C LEU A 127 13.49 -0.25 -15.76
N PRO A 128 14.81 -0.02 -15.69
CA PRO A 128 15.74 -0.46 -16.73
C PRO A 128 15.67 -1.97 -16.95
N GLN A 129 15.96 -2.43 -18.15
CA GLN A 129 15.89 -3.86 -18.50
C GLN A 129 16.73 -4.75 -17.56
N GLU A 130 17.92 -4.30 -17.21
CA GLU A 130 18.84 -5.03 -16.31
C GLU A 130 18.22 -5.20 -14.90
N GLU A 131 17.47 -4.20 -14.40
CA GLU A 131 16.81 -4.27 -13.10
C GLU A 131 15.54 -5.13 -13.15
N LYS A 132 14.85 -5.20 -14.29
CA LYS A 132 13.70 -6.10 -14.49
C LYS A 132 14.12 -7.56 -14.41
N GLU A 133 15.22 -7.94 -15.04
CA GLU A 133 15.76 -9.30 -15.00
C GLU A 133 16.09 -9.74 -13.55
N VAL A 134 16.66 -8.82 -12.76
CA VAL A 134 16.92 -9.08 -11.32
C VAL A 134 15.63 -9.20 -10.52
N TYR A 135 14.65 -8.35 -10.79
CA TYR A 135 13.35 -8.37 -10.12
C TYR A 135 12.60 -9.68 -10.41
N ASP A 136 12.57 -10.11 -11.67
CA ASP A 136 11.92 -11.34 -12.11
C ASP A 136 12.60 -12.58 -11.49
N ALA A 137 13.94 -12.60 -11.45
CA ALA A 137 14.69 -13.68 -10.82
C ALA A 137 14.42 -13.80 -9.30
N LEU A 138 14.26 -12.67 -8.59
CA LEU A 138 13.96 -12.67 -7.16
C LEU A 138 12.52 -13.08 -6.86
N SER A 139 11.55 -12.67 -7.69
CA SER A 139 10.14 -13.03 -7.51
C SER A 139 9.88 -14.52 -7.75
N LEU A 140 10.64 -15.18 -8.60
CA LEU A 140 10.58 -16.64 -8.80
C LEU A 140 11.06 -17.40 -7.56
N THR A 141 12.10 -16.90 -6.87
CA THR A 141 12.64 -17.57 -5.65
C THR A 141 11.72 -17.47 -4.44
N ASP A 142 10.90 -16.42 -4.35
CA ASP A 142 9.92 -16.27 -3.27
C ASP A 142 8.66 -17.10 -3.49
N ALA A 143 8.29 -17.39 -4.75
CA ALA A 143 7.20 -18.28 -5.10
C ALA A 143 7.54 -19.74 -4.76
N ASP A 144 8.78 -20.18 -4.97
CA ASP A 144 9.25 -21.53 -4.65
C ASP A 144 9.31 -21.78 -3.13
N LYS A 145 9.57 -20.74 -2.30
CA LYS A 145 9.57 -20.88 -0.84
C LYS A 145 8.16 -21.00 -0.22
N GLN A 146 7.12 -20.46 -0.87
CA GLN A 146 5.75 -20.61 -0.42
C GLN A 146 5.12 -21.96 -0.81
N ALA A 147 5.68 -22.67 -1.79
CA ALA A 147 5.21 -23.98 -2.20
C ALA A 147 5.69 -25.11 -1.28
N ASP A 148 6.81 -24.92 -0.56
CA ASP A 148 7.43 -25.93 0.30
C ASP A 148 6.90 -25.93 1.76
N GLU A 149 6.19 -24.89 2.19
CA GLU A 149 5.59 -24.81 3.54
C GLU A 149 4.16 -25.40 3.63
N SER A 150 3.58 -25.86 2.52
CA SER A 150 2.22 -26.43 2.52
C SER A 150 2.14 -27.96 2.48
N THR A 151 3.25 -28.67 2.70
CA THR A 151 3.26 -30.14 2.64
C THR A 151 3.93 -30.76 3.86
N THR A 152 3.40 -30.54 5.07
CA THR A 152 3.58 -31.47 6.20
C THR A 152 2.49 -31.23 7.25
N GLU A 153 1.74 -32.30 7.49
CA GLU A 153 0.67 -32.55 8.47
C GLU A 153 -0.70 -32.72 7.79
N ASP A 154 -1.42 -33.83 7.81
CA ASP A 154 -1.45 -34.98 8.68
C ASP A 154 -2.05 -36.17 7.96
N GLY A 155 -1.43 -37.30 8.09
CA GLY A 155 -2.06 -38.59 7.86
C GLY A 155 -2.48 -39.19 9.20
N GLU A 156 -3.70 -39.00 9.62
CA GLU A 156 -4.29 -39.92 10.61
C GLU A 156 -5.76 -40.20 10.32
N LYS A 157 -5.96 -41.48 9.97
CA LYS A 157 -7.24 -42.16 9.85
C LYS A 157 -7.99 -42.11 11.18
N ILE A 158 -9.26 -41.72 11.17
CA ILE A 158 -10.27 -42.35 12.02
C ILE A 158 -11.55 -42.53 11.21
N GLU A 159 -11.87 -43.82 10.99
CA GLU A 159 -13.15 -44.32 10.53
C GLU A 159 -14.22 -44.26 11.63
N LYS A 160 -15.47 -44.12 11.19
CA LYS A 160 -16.76 -44.51 11.81
C LYS A 160 -17.37 -43.57 12.83
N ASN A 161 -18.50 -42.96 12.58
CA ASN A 161 -19.81 -43.59 12.68
C ASN A 161 -20.94 -42.68 12.15
N LEU A 162 -21.79 -43.27 11.33
CA LEU A 162 -23.16 -42.80 11.05
C LEU A 162 -24.00 -42.83 12.35
N THR A 163 -24.74 -41.77 12.60
CA THR A 163 -26.12 -41.87 13.09
C THR A 163 -26.88 -40.62 12.62
N GLU A 164 -27.91 -40.89 11.86
CA GLU A 164 -29.05 -40.03 11.58
C GLU A 164 -29.72 -39.61 12.90
N THR A 165 -30.06 -38.33 12.98
CA THR A 165 -31.33 -37.92 13.59
C THR A 165 -31.77 -36.56 13.00
N ASP A 166 -32.78 -36.71 12.23
CA ASP A 166 -33.91 -35.85 11.91
C ASP A 166 -34.28 -34.90 13.05
N VAL A 167 -34.66 -33.64 12.76
CA VAL A 167 -35.81 -32.94 13.34
C VAL A 167 -35.77 -31.45 12.99
N THR A 168 -36.60 -31.07 12.04
CA THR A 168 -37.65 -30.06 12.10
C THR A 168 -37.27 -28.55 12.22
N ILE A 169 -37.58 -27.86 11.14
CA ILE A 169 -37.82 -26.42 11.05
C ILE A 169 -39.16 -26.11 11.73
N PRO A 170 -39.29 -24.94 12.37
CA PRO A 170 -40.54 -24.24 12.30
C PRO A 170 -40.39 -22.86 11.62
N SER A 171 -41.16 -22.75 10.58
CA SER A 171 -41.64 -21.55 9.95
C SER A 171 -42.69 -20.87 10.82
N ALA A 172 -42.73 -19.57 10.79
CA ALA A 172 -43.80 -18.58 11.04
C ALA A 172 -43.23 -17.40 11.88
N VAL A 173 -43.54 -16.15 11.65
CA VAL A 173 -44.76 -15.49 11.19
C VAL A 173 -44.41 -14.07 10.75
N VAL A 174 -45.03 -13.65 9.68
CA VAL A 174 -45.19 -12.30 9.14
C VAL A 174 -46.19 -11.54 10.08
N SER A 175 -45.92 -10.25 10.31
CA SER A 175 -46.95 -9.19 10.38
C SER A 175 -46.26 -7.85 10.67
N ASN A 176 -46.34 -6.90 9.71
CA ASN A 176 -47.27 -5.76 9.66
C ASN A 176 -47.14 -4.81 10.84
N SER A 177 -46.93 -3.57 10.64
CA SER A 177 -47.72 -2.47 10.05
C SER A 177 -46.95 -1.17 10.27
N GLU A 178 -46.76 -0.30 9.30
CA GLU A 178 -47.56 0.93 9.11
C GLU A 178 -47.95 1.67 10.39
N GLU A 179 -47.33 2.84 10.58
CA GLU A 179 -47.95 4.09 11.10
C GLU A 179 -46.86 5.18 11.04
N ALA A 180 -46.99 6.05 10.28
CA ALA A 180 -47.81 7.27 10.12
C ALA A 180 -46.92 8.51 10.25
N ALA A 181 -46.91 9.21 9.14
CA ALA A 181 -46.60 10.63 9.03
C ALA A 181 -47.48 11.45 10.01
N LYS A 182 -46.86 12.44 10.64
CA LYS A 182 -47.38 13.77 10.94
C LYS A 182 -46.62 14.42 12.06
N LEU A 183 -46.01 15.52 11.82
CA LEU A 183 -46.35 16.91 12.18
C LEU A 183 -45.15 17.77 11.79
N ALA A 184 -45.22 18.52 10.87
CA ALA A 184 -45.47 19.92 10.53
C ALA A 184 -45.68 20.83 11.73
N ALA A 185 -44.76 21.70 12.00
CA ALA A 185 -44.86 23.12 12.29
C ALA A 185 -43.46 23.67 12.45
#